data_c0706c21d778e6c4aff7b96a4a8bf88f
#
_entry.id   c0706c21d778e6c4aff7b96a4a8bf88f
#
_cell.length_a   1.000
_cell.length_b   1.000
_cell.length_c   1.000
_cell.angle_alpha   90.00
_cell.angle_beta   90.00
_cell.angle_gamma   90.00
#
_symmetry.space_group_name_H-M   'P 1'
#
loop_
_entity.id
_entity.type
_entity.pdbx_description
1 polymer ?
#
loop_
_entity_poly.entity_id
_entity_poly.type
_entity_poly.pdbx_seq_one_letter_code
_entity_poly.pdbx_strand_id
1 'polypeptide(L)'
;MRSDEIFVRACSEDVPSIIGLRHRIWSTTYRGIYPDCMIDDSAWDWHSEKELARVNDSAYSVYLIRKGQQDIGYLTIHQADGVTLQSLYIVSEYQRNGIGRGAFDLVRAYCREHGAQSFICHCVPENHNARMFYERMGG
;
A
#
# COMPACT_ATOMS: atom_id res chain seq x y z
N MET A 1 -15.92 -13.27 -13.12
CA MET A 1 -16.13 -13.31 -11.67
C MET A 1 -15.71 -12.01 -11.03
N ARG A 2 -16.60 -11.40 -10.35
CA ARG A 2 -16.25 -10.17 -9.66
C ARG A 2 -15.51 -10.46 -8.38
N SER A 3 -14.53 -9.66 -8.14
CA SER A 3 -13.81 -9.69 -6.91
C SER A 3 -14.63 -8.98 -5.82
N ASP A 4 -14.53 -9.45 -4.59
CA ASP A 4 -15.28 -8.90 -3.46
C ASP A 4 -14.51 -7.84 -2.70
N GLU A 5 -13.30 -7.52 -3.14
CA GLU A 5 -12.51 -6.51 -2.48
C GLU A 5 -13.02 -5.11 -2.78
N ILE A 6 -12.89 -4.24 -1.81
CA ILE A 6 -13.22 -2.82 -1.95
C ILE A 6 -12.06 -1.99 -1.42
N PHE A 7 -11.93 -0.79 -1.97
CA PHE A 7 -10.93 0.18 -1.56
C PHE A 7 -11.64 1.28 -0.79
N VAL A 8 -11.34 1.38 0.50
CA VAL A 8 -12.02 2.30 1.41
C VAL A 8 -11.04 3.39 1.82
N ARG A 9 -11.43 4.64 1.68
CA ARG A 9 -10.58 5.75 2.13
C ARG A 9 -10.38 5.64 3.64
N ALA A 10 -9.13 5.58 4.05
CA ALA A 10 -8.77 5.42 5.46
C ALA A 10 -8.92 6.73 6.21
N CYS A 11 -9.31 6.62 7.47
CA CYS A 11 -9.36 7.74 8.40
C CYS A 11 -8.51 7.42 9.63
N SER A 12 -8.49 8.32 10.60
CA SER A 12 -7.68 8.15 11.81
C SER A 12 -7.96 6.85 12.54
N GLU A 13 -9.22 6.42 12.53
CA GLU A 13 -9.64 5.20 13.22
C GLU A 13 -9.07 3.93 12.59
N ASP A 14 -8.64 4.03 11.33
CA ASP A 14 -8.11 2.87 10.59
C ASP A 14 -6.60 2.69 10.79
N VAL A 15 -5.92 3.65 11.43
CA VAL A 15 -4.47 3.59 11.58
C VAL A 15 -3.99 2.32 12.29
N PRO A 16 -4.62 1.87 13.39
CA PRO A 16 -4.19 0.61 14.01
C PRO A 16 -4.26 -0.59 13.07
N SER A 17 -5.29 -0.66 12.22
CA SER A 17 -5.42 -1.73 11.24
C SER A 17 -4.30 -1.68 10.20
N ILE A 18 -3.97 -0.47 9.73
CA ILE A 18 -2.89 -0.29 8.76
C ILE A 18 -1.55 -0.71 9.35
N ILE A 19 -1.28 -0.32 10.60
CA ILE A 19 -0.02 -0.66 11.26
C ILE A 19 0.07 -2.18 11.51
N GLY A 20 -1.02 -2.81 11.90
CA GLY A 20 -1.07 -4.26 12.05
C GLY A 20 -0.77 -4.98 10.73
N LEU A 21 -1.36 -4.51 9.63
CA LEU A 21 -1.08 -5.05 8.31
C LEU A 21 0.39 -4.85 7.92
N ARG A 22 0.93 -3.66 8.15
CA ARG A 22 2.33 -3.37 7.84
C ARG A 22 3.27 -4.30 8.58
N HIS A 23 3.04 -4.49 9.87
CA HIS A 23 3.88 -5.37 10.69
C HIS A 23 3.82 -6.81 10.15
N ARG A 24 2.62 -7.29 9.86
CA ARG A 24 2.42 -8.63 9.32
C ARG A 24 3.12 -8.79 7.97
N ILE A 25 2.99 -7.82 7.08
CA ILE A 25 3.58 -7.86 5.75
C ILE A 25 5.10 -7.77 5.83
N TRP A 26 5.64 -6.88 6.68
CA TRP A 26 7.08 -6.77 6.86
C TRP A 26 7.68 -8.07 7.40
N SER A 27 6.96 -8.74 8.30
CA SER A 27 7.43 -10.00 8.88
C SER A 27 7.55 -11.12 7.85
N THR A 28 6.76 -11.07 6.79
CA THR A 28 6.80 -12.09 5.74
C THR A 28 7.60 -11.63 4.52
N THR A 29 7.38 -10.42 4.04
CA THR A 29 7.95 -9.93 2.78
C THR A 29 9.41 -9.52 2.92
N TYR A 30 9.75 -8.86 4.03
CA TYR A 30 11.08 -8.27 4.19
C TYR A 30 11.98 -9.09 5.11
N ARG A 31 11.51 -10.22 5.59
CA ARG A 31 12.37 -11.15 6.33
C ARG A 31 13.46 -11.65 5.39
N GLY A 32 14.73 -11.45 5.77
CA GLY A 32 15.86 -11.77 4.89
C GLY A 32 16.30 -10.63 3.98
N ILE A 33 15.49 -9.58 3.82
CA ILE A 33 15.84 -8.36 3.09
C ILE A 33 16.29 -7.28 4.09
N TYR A 34 15.46 -7.04 5.11
CA TYR A 34 15.83 -6.15 6.21
C TYR A 34 16.34 -6.98 7.39
N PRO A 35 17.21 -6.41 8.24
CA PRO A 35 17.61 -7.09 9.47
C PRO A 35 16.39 -7.43 10.34
N ASP A 36 16.44 -8.58 11.01
CA ASP A 36 15.33 -9.02 11.86
C ASP A 36 15.00 -7.98 12.94
N CYS A 37 16.01 -7.34 13.53
CA CYS A 37 15.76 -6.33 14.54
C CYS A 37 15.00 -5.13 13.99
N MET A 38 15.21 -4.79 12.73
CA MET A 38 14.49 -3.70 12.09
C MET A 38 13.00 -4.02 11.97
N ILE A 39 12.66 -5.30 11.74
CA ILE A 39 11.29 -5.74 11.62
C ILE A 39 10.65 -5.92 13.00
N ASP A 40 11.36 -6.61 13.90
CA ASP A 40 10.78 -7.04 15.18
C ASP A 40 10.84 -5.95 16.24
N ASP A 41 11.92 -5.14 16.22
CA ASP A 41 12.18 -4.13 17.24
C ASP A 41 11.97 -2.71 16.71
N SER A 42 11.32 -2.58 15.56
CA SER A 42 11.05 -1.27 14.98
C SER A 42 10.15 -0.46 15.90
N ALA A 43 10.32 0.85 15.90
CA ALA A 43 9.49 1.75 16.71
C ALA A 43 8.10 1.87 16.09
N TRP A 44 7.24 0.89 16.35
CA TRP A 44 5.91 0.84 15.76
C TRP A 44 5.02 2.00 16.21
N ASP A 45 5.28 2.59 17.37
CA ASP A 45 4.62 3.83 17.77
C ASP A 45 4.96 4.97 16.80
N TRP A 46 6.22 5.02 16.36
CA TRP A 46 6.65 6.01 15.37
C TRP A 46 5.92 5.79 14.04
N HIS A 47 5.76 4.52 13.63
CA HIS A 47 4.99 4.21 12.41
C HIS A 47 3.54 4.67 12.54
N SER A 48 2.93 4.47 13.71
CA SER A 48 1.56 4.92 13.97
C SER A 48 1.43 6.43 13.86
N GLU A 49 2.36 7.16 14.45
CA GLU A 49 2.35 8.63 14.39
C GLU A 49 2.50 9.13 12.97
N LYS A 50 3.39 8.52 12.19
CA LYS A 50 3.59 8.88 10.79
C LYS A 50 2.35 8.61 9.96
N GLU A 51 1.72 7.46 10.18
CA GLU A 51 0.53 7.08 9.43
C GLU A 51 -0.65 7.98 9.78
N LEU A 52 -0.78 8.34 11.05
CA LEU A 52 -1.82 9.26 11.49
C LEU A 52 -1.66 10.61 10.81
N ALA A 53 -0.42 11.10 10.70
CA ALA A 53 -0.14 12.35 10.00
C ALA A 53 -0.54 12.26 8.53
N ARG A 54 -0.28 11.12 7.89
CA ARG A 54 -0.60 10.93 6.46
C ARG A 54 -2.10 10.92 6.20
N VAL A 55 -2.87 10.21 7.02
CA VAL A 55 -4.32 10.14 6.79
C VAL A 55 -4.99 11.48 7.00
N ASN A 56 -4.35 12.38 7.73
CA ASN A 56 -4.87 13.74 7.97
C ASN A 56 -4.25 14.78 7.05
N ASP A 57 -3.35 14.40 6.16
CA ASP A 57 -2.66 15.32 5.25
C ASP A 57 -3.31 15.24 3.86
N SER A 58 -3.76 16.36 3.35
CA SER A 58 -4.43 16.41 2.04
C SER A 58 -3.53 15.99 0.87
N ALA A 59 -2.21 16.01 1.05
CA ALA A 59 -1.27 15.55 0.02
C ALA A 59 -1.23 14.03 -0.08
N TYR A 60 -1.82 13.31 0.86
CA TYR A 60 -1.83 11.86 0.88
C TYR A 60 -3.25 11.34 0.79
N SER A 61 -3.41 10.24 0.06
CA SER A 61 -4.66 9.49 0.00
C SER A 61 -4.35 8.05 0.39
N VAL A 62 -4.84 7.64 1.55
CA VAL A 62 -4.59 6.30 2.09
C VAL A 62 -5.87 5.50 1.96
N TYR A 63 -5.75 4.28 1.43
CA TYR A 63 -6.89 3.39 1.24
C TYR A 63 -6.60 2.06 1.92
N LEU A 64 -7.59 1.56 2.67
CA LEU A 64 -7.61 0.18 3.11
C LEU A 64 -8.23 -0.67 2.02
N ILE A 65 -7.68 -1.86 1.84
CA ILE A 65 -8.24 -2.86 0.91
C ILE A 65 -8.92 -3.90 1.77
N ARG A 66 -10.21 -4.08 1.56
CA ARG A 66 -11.03 -5.02 2.30
C ARG A 66 -11.62 -6.08 1.40
N LYS A 67 -11.70 -7.28 1.93
CA LYS A 67 -12.42 -8.37 1.29
C LYS A 67 -13.39 -8.94 2.31
N GLY A 68 -14.70 -8.74 2.08
CA GLY A 68 -15.68 -9.02 3.10
C GLY A 68 -15.45 -8.10 4.30
N GLN A 69 -15.23 -8.69 5.47
CA GLN A 69 -14.96 -7.92 6.68
C GLN A 69 -13.49 -7.91 7.09
N GLN A 70 -12.61 -8.41 6.20
CA GLN A 70 -11.20 -8.51 6.51
C GLN A 70 -10.41 -7.40 5.82
N ASP A 71 -9.49 -6.80 6.56
CA ASP A 71 -8.51 -5.89 6.01
C ASP A 71 -7.36 -6.71 5.45
N ILE A 72 -7.13 -6.64 4.15
CA ILE A 72 -6.16 -7.50 3.47
C ILE A 72 -4.99 -6.74 2.86
N GLY A 73 -5.03 -5.43 2.93
CA GLY A 73 -3.94 -4.62 2.39
C GLY A 73 -4.23 -3.13 2.54
N TYR A 74 -3.31 -2.35 2.04
CA TYR A 74 -3.50 -0.90 1.99
C TYR A 74 -2.63 -0.32 0.89
N LEU A 75 -3.00 0.89 0.44
CA LEU A 75 -2.18 1.65 -0.48
C LEU A 75 -2.16 3.12 -0.10
N THR A 76 -1.10 3.80 -0.47
CA THR A 76 -0.92 5.22 -0.19
C THR A 76 -0.53 5.92 -1.48
N ILE A 77 -1.29 6.95 -1.84
CA ILE A 77 -0.99 7.83 -2.96
C ILE A 77 -0.51 9.16 -2.38
N HIS A 78 0.61 9.64 -2.87
CA HIS A 78 1.13 10.95 -2.49
C HIS A 78 1.12 11.86 -3.71
N GLN A 79 0.58 13.05 -3.56
CA GLN A 79 0.54 14.05 -4.62
C GLN A 79 1.27 15.30 -4.15
N ALA A 80 2.36 15.62 -4.83
CA ALA A 80 3.13 16.84 -4.62
C ALA A 80 3.46 17.43 -5.99
N ASP A 81 4.64 17.16 -6.55
CA ASP A 81 5.00 17.58 -7.90
C ASP A 81 4.64 16.51 -8.93
N GLY A 82 3.67 15.69 -8.64
CA GLY A 82 3.22 14.58 -9.44
C GLY A 82 2.57 13.56 -8.54
N VAL A 83 2.21 12.42 -9.08
CA VAL A 83 1.54 11.37 -8.34
C VAL A 83 2.52 10.23 -8.09
N THR A 84 2.63 9.81 -6.83
CA THR A 84 3.45 8.67 -6.44
C THR A 84 2.57 7.65 -5.75
N LEU A 85 2.61 6.41 -6.22
CA LEU A 85 2.10 5.28 -5.46
C LEU A 85 3.16 4.92 -4.43
N GLN A 86 3.02 5.47 -3.23
CA GLN A 86 4.05 5.37 -2.21
C GLN A 86 4.11 4.00 -1.57
N SER A 87 2.96 3.38 -1.40
CA SER A 87 2.85 2.06 -0.78
C SER A 87 1.73 1.28 -1.42
N LEU A 88 1.96 0.02 -1.66
CA LEU A 88 0.93 -0.93 -2.05
C LEU A 88 1.32 -2.27 -1.42
N TYR A 89 0.58 -2.67 -0.41
CA TYR A 89 0.85 -3.90 0.32
C TYR A 89 -0.41 -4.74 0.39
N ILE A 90 -0.28 -6.01 0.06
CA ILE A 90 -1.37 -6.99 0.12
C ILE A 90 -0.81 -8.20 0.86
N VAL A 91 -1.56 -8.71 1.85
CA VAL A 91 -1.12 -9.90 2.58
C VAL A 91 -0.98 -11.07 1.59
N SER A 92 0.01 -11.93 1.84
CA SER A 92 0.43 -12.94 0.87
C SER A 92 -0.70 -13.88 0.47
N GLU A 93 -1.62 -14.19 1.39
CA GLU A 93 -2.75 -15.10 1.10
C GLU A 93 -3.67 -14.56 0.01
N TYR A 94 -3.68 -13.26 -0.20
CA TYR A 94 -4.56 -12.61 -1.16
C TYR A 94 -3.84 -12.07 -2.39
N GLN A 95 -2.54 -12.29 -2.48
CA GLN A 95 -1.79 -11.89 -3.66
C GLN A 95 -2.18 -12.75 -4.85
N ARG A 96 -2.00 -12.22 -6.06
CA ARG A 96 -2.28 -12.91 -7.33
C ARG A 96 -3.77 -13.18 -7.57
N ASN A 97 -4.64 -12.43 -6.90
CA ASN A 97 -6.08 -12.52 -7.10
C ASN A 97 -6.64 -11.31 -7.85
N GLY A 98 -5.79 -10.57 -8.54
CA GLY A 98 -6.21 -9.39 -9.30
C GLY A 98 -6.38 -8.13 -8.46
N ILE A 99 -6.11 -8.19 -7.17
CA ILE A 99 -6.27 -7.04 -6.26
C ILE A 99 -5.28 -5.95 -6.60
N GLY A 100 -4.02 -6.33 -6.88
CA GLY A 100 -3.00 -5.36 -7.27
C GLY A 100 -3.36 -4.63 -8.55
N ARG A 101 -3.95 -5.33 -9.53
CA ARG A 101 -4.45 -4.71 -10.75
C ARG A 101 -5.55 -3.70 -10.44
N GLY A 102 -6.47 -4.06 -9.54
CA GLY A 102 -7.52 -3.15 -9.10
C GLY A 102 -6.95 -1.91 -8.42
N ALA A 103 -5.90 -2.09 -7.63
CA ALA A 103 -5.19 -0.98 -7.00
C ALA A 103 -4.60 -0.03 -8.06
N PHE A 104 -3.97 -0.59 -9.08
CA PHE A 104 -3.43 0.21 -10.19
C PHE A 104 -4.53 0.95 -10.94
N ASP A 105 -5.68 0.31 -11.15
CA ASP A 105 -6.81 0.98 -11.78
C ASP A 105 -7.30 2.17 -10.96
N LEU A 106 -7.30 2.03 -9.63
CA LEU A 106 -7.66 3.12 -8.74
C LEU A 106 -6.67 4.28 -8.85
N VAL A 107 -5.36 3.97 -8.90
CA VAL A 107 -4.33 5.01 -9.05
C VAL A 107 -4.43 5.68 -10.40
N ARG A 108 -4.71 4.94 -11.46
CA ARG A 108 -4.91 5.52 -12.79
C ARG A 108 -6.11 6.45 -12.82
N ALA A 109 -7.20 6.07 -12.16
CA ALA A 109 -8.38 6.93 -12.04
C ALA A 109 -8.04 8.21 -11.26
N TYR A 110 -7.27 8.07 -10.19
CA TYR A 110 -6.80 9.21 -9.40
C TYR A 110 -6.00 10.17 -10.29
N CYS A 111 -5.10 9.63 -11.10
CA CYS A 111 -4.31 10.45 -12.02
C CYS A 111 -5.19 11.22 -13.00
N ARG A 112 -6.19 10.55 -13.58
CA ARG A 112 -7.11 11.20 -14.51
C ARG A 112 -7.88 12.34 -13.84
N GLU A 113 -8.32 12.14 -12.63
CA GLU A 113 -9.06 13.16 -11.88
C GLU A 113 -8.19 14.37 -11.54
N HIS A 114 -6.89 14.17 -11.42
CA HIS A 114 -5.96 15.24 -11.01
C HIS A 114 -5.08 15.72 -12.15
N GLY A 115 -5.39 15.33 -13.39
CA GLY A 115 -4.67 15.80 -14.57
C GLY A 115 -3.26 15.25 -14.72
N ALA A 116 -2.93 14.16 -14.05
CA ALA A 116 -1.61 13.52 -14.16
C ALA A 116 -1.64 12.47 -15.26
N GLN A 117 -0.58 12.42 -16.07
CA GLN A 117 -0.47 11.46 -17.17
C GLN A 117 0.20 10.16 -16.75
N SER A 118 0.91 10.16 -15.64
CA SER A 118 1.64 9.00 -15.15
C SER A 118 1.84 9.12 -13.66
N PHE A 119 2.31 8.04 -13.07
CA PHE A 119 2.68 8.04 -11.66
C PHE A 119 3.94 7.21 -11.45
N ILE A 120 4.60 7.44 -10.33
CA ILE A 120 5.82 6.75 -9.93
C ILE A 120 5.46 5.75 -8.84
N CYS A 121 6.06 4.58 -8.86
CA CYS A 121 6.00 3.66 -7.72
C CYS A 121 7.41 3.24 -7.34
N HIS A 122 7.56 2.93 -6.05
CA HIS A 122 8.84 2.56 -5.49
C HIS A 122 8.77 1.14 -4.94
N CYS A 123 9.88 0.41 -5.07
CA CYS A 123 10.01 -0.87 -4.38
C CYS A 123 11.47 -1.10 -4.04
N VAL A 124 11.69 -1.90 -2.99
CA VAL A 124 13.03 -2.35 -2.64
C VAL A 124 13.51 -3.27 -3.75
N PRO A 125 14.72 -3.06 -4.33
CA PRO A 125 15.19 -3.88 -5.45
C PRO A 125 15.20 -5.37 -5.17
N GLU A 126 15.44 -5.77 -3.92
CA GLU A 126 15.47 -7.17 -3.53
C GLU A 126 14.09 -7.80 -3.40
N ASN A 127 13.04 -7.00 -3.44
CA ASN A 127 11.67 -7.53 -3.45
C ASN A 127 11.28 -7.87 -4.88
N HIS A 128 11.69 -9.07 -5.32
CA HIS A 128 11.52 -9.50 -6.71
C HIS A 128 10.06 -9.61 -7.11
N ASN A 129 9.20 -10.05 -6.20
CA ASN A 129 7.78 -10.18 -6.49
C ASN A 129 7.14 -8.83 -6.82
N ALA A 130 7.46 -7.80 -6.04
CA ALA A 130 6.96 -6.45 -6.30
C ALA A 130 7.50 -5.91 -7.61
N ARG A 131 8.80 -6.10 -7.88
CA ARG A 131 9.41 -5.65 -9.13
C ARG A 131 8.74 -6.28 -10.34
N MET A 132 8.55 -7.60 -10.30
CA MET A 132 7.92 -8.32 -11.41
C MET A 132 6.50 -7.83 -11.63
N PHE A 133 5.76 -7.58 -10.55
CA PHE A 133 4.40 -7.06 -10.65
C PHE A 133 4.39 -5.68 -11.32
N TYR A 134 5.23 -4.76 -10.86
CA TYR A 134 5.27 -3.42 -11.42
C TYR A 134 5.68 -3.43 -12.89
N GLU A 135 6.63 -4.29 -13.26
CA GLU A 135 7.05 -4.43 -14.66
C GLU A 135 5.92 -4.95 -15.53
N ARG A 136 5.14 -5.92 -15.05
CA ARG A 136 3.99 -6.43 -15.77
C ARG A 136 2.90 -5.37 -15.94
N MET A 137 2.81 -4.42 -15.01
CA MET A 137 1.84 -3.34 -15.09
C MET A 137 2.30 -2.17 -15.94
N GLY A 138 3.49 -2.27 -16.56
CA GLY A 138 4.01 -1.24 -17.45
C GLY A 138 5.03 -0.31 -16.80
N GLY A 139 5.53 -0.70 -15.65
CA GLY A 139 6.56 0.07 -14.97
C GLY A 139 7.95 -0.15 -15.49
#